data_44fc9329f82be73af4f86116cc0f6529
#
_entry.id   44fc9329f82be73af4f86116cc0f6529
#
_cell.length_a   1.000
_cell.length_b   1.000
_cell.length_c   1.000
_cell.angle_alpha   90.00
_cell.angle_beta   90.00
_cell.angle_gamma   90.00
#
_symmetry.space_group_name_H-M   'P 1'
#
loop_
_entity.id
_entity.type
_entity.pdbx_description
1 polymer ?
#
loop_
_entity_poly.entity_id
_entity_poly.type
_entity_poly.pdbx_seq_one_letter_code
_entity_poly.pdbx_strand_id
1 'polypeptide(L)'
;MIGSLAALLAFQLAGEILVRLTGLPLPGPVLGMLLLFVALLARGRTPPVFAETTRGLLAYLGLLFVPAGVGIISHLDRVAGEWLGIAVTLLASTALALVATAFTLRYMLRRQGE
;
A
#
# COMPACT_ATOMS: atom_id res chain seq x y z
N MET A 1 -14.65 -12.27 10.67
CA MET A 1 -13.29 -12.18 10.11
C MET A 1 -13.14 -12.83 8.75
N ILE A 2 -13.63 -14.07 8.58
CA ILE A 2 -13.52 -14.78 7.28
C ILE A 2 -14.22 -13.99 6.15
N GLY A 3 -15.41 -13.46 6.43
CA GLY A 3 -16.14 -12.64 5.45
C GLY A 3 -15.39 -11.39 5.05
N SER A 4 -14.71 -10.73 6.00
CA SER A 4 -13.91 -9.53 5.72
C SER A 4 -12.68 -9.86 4.90
N LEU A 5 -12.00 -10.97 5.20
CA LEU A 5 -10.87 -11.45 4.40
C LEU A 5 -11.31 -11.80 2.99
N ALA A 6 -12.46 -12.48 2.85
CA ALA A 6 -13.03 -12.82 1.55
C ALA A 6 -13.34 -11.55 0.74
N ALA A 7 -13.87 -10.50 1.38
CA ALA A 7 -14.15 -9.23 0.73
C ALA A 7 -12.86 -8.56 0.25
N LEU A 8 -11.82 -8.54 1.08
CA LEU A 8 -10.51 -7.98 0.69
C LEU A 8 -9.92 -8.71 -0.52
N LEU A 9 -9.97 -10.04 -0.49
CA LEU A 9 -9.48 -10.86 -1.60
C LEU A 9 -10.31 -10.65 -2.87
N ALA A 10 -11.62 -10.50 -2.72
CA ALA A 10 -12.51 -10.22 -3.86
C ALA A 10 -12.18 -8.88 -4.51
N PHE A 11 -11.93 -7.84 -3.73
CA PHE A 11 -11.53 -6.53 -4.27
C PHE A 11 -10.15 -6.59 -4.92
N GLN A 12 -9.21 -7.34 -4.33
CA GLN A 12 -7.90 -7.56 -4.94
C GLN A 12 -8.02 -8.27 -6.29
N LEU A 13 -8.84 -9.32 -6.35
CA LEU A 13 -9.09 -10.07 -7.59
C LEU A 13 -9.76 -9.18 -8.64
N ALA A 14 -10.74 -8.39 -8.24
CA ALA A 14 -11.41 -7.45 -9.16
C ALA A 14 -10.42 -6.43 -9.73
N GLY A 15 -9.53 -5.89 -8.90
CA GLY A 15 -8.47 -5.00 -9.34
C GLY A 15 -7.52 -5.66 -10.33
N GLU A 16 -7.11 -6.89 -10.04
CA GLU A 16 -6.22 -7.66 -10.93
C GLU A 16 -6.87 -7.93 -12.29
N ILE A 17 -8.14 -8.33 -12.28
CA ILE A 17 -8.90 -8.58 -13.52
C ILE A 17 -9.02 -7.31 -14.34
N LEU A 18 -9.37 -6.18 -13.71
CA LEU A 18 -9.51 -4.90 -14.42
C LEU A 18 -8.20 -4.43 -15.03
N VAL A 19 -7.09 -4.59 -14.32
CA VAL A 19 -5.77 -4.22 -14.84
C VAL A 19 -5.42 -5.06 -16.06
N ARG A 20 -5.69 -6.36 -16.02
CA ARG A 20 -5.41 -7.25 -17.14
C ARG A 20 -6.28 -6.97 -18.35
N LEU A 21 -7.57 -6.67 -18.14
CA LEU A 21 -8.51 -6.38 -19.22
C LEU A 21 -8.25 -5.03 -19.88
N THR A 22 -7.88 -4.02 -19.11
CA THR A 22 -7.66 -2.66 -19.61
C THR A 22 -6.23 -2.40 -20.04
N GLY A 23 -5.27 -3.26 -19.64
CA GLY A 23 -3.85 -3.07 -19.95
C GLY A 23 -3.22 -1.89 -19.23
N LEU A 24 -3.80 -1.44 -18.11
CA LEU A 24 -3.26 -0.33 -17.33
C LEU A 24 -1.89 -0.68 -16.73
N PRO A 25 -0.92 0.24 -16.73
CA PRO A 25 0.40 0.00 -16.14
C PRO A 25 0.38 0.19 -14.61
N LEU A 26 -0.61 -0.41 -13.94
CA LEU A 26 -0.78 -0.35 -12.49
C LEU A 26 -0.79 -1.75 -11.91
N PRO A 27 -0.24 -1.94 -10.69
CA PRO A 27 -0.39 -3.20 -9.98
C PRO A 27 -1.87 -3.47 -9.67
N GLY A 28 -2.32 -4.71 -9.84
CA GLY A 28 -3.70 -5.13 -9.55
C GLY A 28 -4.14 -4.78 -8.13
N PRO A 29 -3.31 -5.05 -7.08
CA PRO A 29 -3.67 -4.71 -5.71
C PRO A 29 -3.92 -3.22 -5.48
N VAL A 30 -3.23 -2.33 -6.18
CA VAL A 30 -3.44 -0.87 -6.08
C VAL A 30 -4.84 -0.50 -6.58
N LEU A 31 -5.23 -1.04 -7.72
CA LEU A 31 -6.57 -0.80 -8.26
C LEU A 31 -7.64 -1.41 -7.36
N GLY A 32 -7.39 -2.60 -6.81
CA GLY A 32 -8.26 -3.22 -5.82
C GLY A 32 -8.46 -2.36 -4.58
N MET A 33 -7.39 -1.75 -4.09
CA MET A 33 -7.44 -0.81 -2.97
C MET A 33 -8.31 0.41 -3.28
N LEU A 34 -8.16 0.97 -4.47
CA LEU A 34 -8.99 2.10 -4.91
C LEU A 34 -10.46 1.73 -5.01
N LEU A 35 -10.76 0.55 -5.54
CA LEU A 35 -12.13 0.04 -5.63
C LEU A 35 -12.74 -0.13 -4.24
N LEU A 36 -11.98 -0.70 -3.31
CA LEU A 36 -12.42 -0.85 -1.92
C LEU A 36 -12.68 0.50 -1.27
N PHE A 37 -11.79 1.45 -1.47
CA PHE A 37 -11.91 2.80 -0.93
C PHE A 37 -13.19 3.48 -1.43
N VAL A 38 -13.44 3.41 -2.73
CA VAL A 38 -14.66 3.98 -3.34
C VAL A 38 -15.91 3.28 -2.79
N ALA A 39 -15.87 1.95 -2.66
CA ALA A 39 -16.99 1.19 -2.11
C ALA A 39 -17.31 1.58 -0.67
N LEU A 40 -16.27 1.79 0.16
CA LEU A 40 -16.45 2.22 1.54
C LEU A 40 -16.98 3.65 1.64
N LEU A 41 -16.52 4.54 0.75
CA LEU A 41 -17.04 5.91 0.66
C LEU A 41 -18.53 5.92 0.27
N ALA A 42 -18.90 5.10 -0.69
CA ALA A 42 -20.29 4.99 -1.15
C ALA A 42 -21.19 4.43 -0.05
N ARG A 43 -20.67 3.50 0.77
CA ARG A 43 -21.40 2.93 1.91
C ARG A 43 -21.53 3.92 3.06
N GLY A 44 -20.63 4.88 3.18
CA GLY A 44 -20.64 5.91 4.20
C GLY A 44 -20.05 5.52 5.56
N ARG A 45 -19.77 4.25 5.75
CA ARG A 45 -19.13 3.76 6.99
C ARG A 45 -18.41 2.45 6.76
N THR A 46 -17.42 2.18 7.59
CA THR A 46 -16.71 0.90 7.60
C THR A 46 -17.37 -0.02 8.62
N PRO A 47 -17.81 -1.24 8.23
CA PRO A 47 -18.37 -2.18 9.20
C PRO A 47 -17.34 -2.50 10.31
N PRO A 48 -17.77 -2.60 11.59
CA PRO A 48 -16.85 -2.84 12.70
C PRO A 48 -15.99 -4.11 12.54
N VAL A 49 -16.60 -5.20 12.06
CA VAL A 49 -15.88 -6.46 11.84
C VAL A 49 -14.80 -6.29 10.77
N PHE A 50 -15.10 -5.56 9.71
CA PHE A 50 -14.15 -5.28 8.64
C PHE A 50 -12.98 -4.42 9.17
N ALA A 51 -13.29 -3.36 9.93
CA ALA A 51 -12.26 -2.50 10.53
C ALA A 51 -11.35 -3.29 11.47
N GLU A 52 -11.90 -4.19 12.28
CA GLU A 52 -11.13 -5.03 13.18
C GLU A 52 -10.22 -5.98 12.42
N THR A 53 -10.70 -6.60 11.36
CA THR A 53 -9.90 -7.50 10.51
C THR A 53 -8.74 -6.75 9.86
N THR A 54 -8.98 -5.56 9.30
CA THR A 54 -7.93 -4.76 8.67
C THR A 54 -6.89 -4.28 9.67
N ARG A 55 -7.29 -3.90 10.88
CA ARG A 55 -6.35 -3.54 11.95
C ARG A 55 -5.48 -4.73 12.34
N GLY A 56 -6.07 -5.92 12.42
CA GLY A 56 -5.32 -7.15 12.69
C GLY A 56 -4.28 -7.43 11.62
N LEU A 57 -4.63 -7.29 10.35
CA LEU A 57 -3.69 -7.47 9.24
C LEU A 57 -2.57 -6.44 9.28
N LEU A 58 -2.90 -5.18 9.56
CA LEU A 58 -1.91 -4.10 9.65
C LEU A 58 -0.92 -4.33 10.80
N ALA A 59 -1.37 -4.94 11.90
CA ALA A 59 -0.50 -5.26 13.03
C ALA A 59 0.60 -6.24 12.64
N TYR A 60 0.36 -7.08 11.63
CA TYR A 60 1.33 -8.09 11.16
C TYR A 60 2.13 -7.64 9.93
N LEU A 61 2.04 -6.37 9.53
CA LEU A 61 2.81 -5.87 8.39
C LEU A 61 4.32 -6.07 8.54
N GLY A 62 4.82 -6.00 9.76
CA GLY A 62 6.24 -6.23 10.01
C GLY A 62 6.72 -7.61 9.57
N LEU A 63 5.85 -8.61 9.57
CA LEU A 63 6.19 -9.96 9.12
C LEU A 63 6.49 -10.02 7.61
N LEU A 64 5.98 -9.06 6.83
CA LEU A 64 6.23 -8.99 5.39
C LEU A 64 7.68 -8.60 5.07
N PHE A 65 8.40 -8.01 6.03
CA PHE A 65 9.81 -7.68 5.85
C PHE A 65 10.70 -8.91 5.78
N VAL A 66 10.29 -10.02 6.38
CA VAL A 66 11.09 -11.27 6.36
C VAL A 66 11.20 -11.84 4.93
N PRO A 67 10.10 -12.07 4.18
CA PRO A 67 10.21 -12.50 2.79
C PRO A 67 10.93 -11.49 1.91
N ALA A 68 10.72 -10.19 2.15
CA ALA A 68 11.41 -9.14 1.41
C ALA A 68 12.92 -9.19 1.64
N GLY A 69 13.33 -9.39 2.90
CA GLY A 69 14.74 -9.54 3.25
C GLY A 69 15.38 -10.74 2.59
N VAL A 70 14.69 -11.88 2.59
CA VAL A 70 15.16 -13.10 1.90
C VAL A 70 15.27 -12.84 0.39
N GLY A 71 14.31 -12.10 -0.19
CA GLY A 71 14.37 -11.74 -1.61
C GLY A 71 15.60 -10.91 -1.94
N ILE A 72 15.99 -10.00 -1.06
CA ILE A 72 17.22 -9.20 -1.24
C ILE A 72 18.46 -10.11 -1.24
N ILE A 73 18.50 -11.10 -0.34
CA ILE A 73 19.63 -12.04 -0.26
C ILE A 73 19.83 -12.78 -1.58
N SER A 74 18.75 -13.19 -2.24
CA SER A 74 18.84 -13.89 -3.52
C SER A 74 19.25 -12.98 -4.68
N HIS A 75 19.31 -11.67 -4.47
CA HIS A 75 19.70 -10.67 -5.47
C HIS A 75 20.93 -9.85 -5.05
N LEU A 76 21.76 -10.40 -4.15
CA LEU A 76 22.93 -9.70 -3.61
C LEU A 76 23.89 -9.23 -4.69
N ASP A 77 24.09 -10.02 -5.74
CA ASP A 77 24.99 -9.66 -6.85
C ASP A 77 24.52 -8.39 -7.53
N ARG A 78 23.22 -8.27 -7.77
CA ARG A 78 22.62 -7.08 -8.37
C ARG A 78 22.71 -5.88 -7.42
N VAL A 79 22.43 -6.11 -6.16
CA VAL A 79 22.51 -5.05 -5.12
C VAL A 79 23.95 -4.54 -5.02
N ALA A 80 24.94 -5.45 -5.03
CA ALA A 80 26.33 -5.07 -4.94
C ALA A 80 26.80 -4.29 -6.19
N GLY A 81 26.28 -4.66 -7.38
CA GLY A 81 26.62 -3.96 -8.62
C GLY A 81 25.97 -2.59 -8.77
N GLU A 82 24.84 -2.38 -8.15
CA GLU A 82 24.05 -1.16 -8.29
C GLU A 82 23.86 -0.42 -6.95
N TRP A 83 24.73 -0.68 -5.98
CA TRP A 83 24.58 -0.17 -4.61
C TRP A 83 24.43 1.37 -4.56
N LEU A 84 25.18 2.07 -5.41
CA LEU A 84 25.15 3.54 -5.42
C LEU A 84 23.78 4.06 -5.88
N GLY A 85 23.24 3.49 -6.96
CA GLY A 85 21.91 3.85 -7.45
C GLY A 85 20.83 3.53 -6.44
N ILE A 86 20.91 2.39 -5.77
CA ILE A 86 19.96 1.97 -4.74
C ILE A 86 20.04 2.91 -3.54
N ALA A 87 21.26 3.24 -3.07
CA ALA A 87 21.45 4.13 -1.94
C ALA A 87 20.90 5.53 -2.22
N VAL A 88 21.21 6.09 -3.39
CA VAL A 88 20.73 7.41 -3.81
C VAL A 88 19.19 7.41 -3.92
N THR A 89 18.62 6.38 -4.52
CA THR A 89 17.18 6.24 -4.67
C THR A 89 16.48 6.15 -3.32
N LEU A 90 17.02 5.35 -2.39
CA LEU A 90 16.45 5.23 -1.04
C LEU A 90 16.49 6.54 -0.28
N LEU A 91 17.62 7.22 -0.30
CA LEU A 91 17.77 8.51 0.39
C LEU A 91 16.88 9.58 -0.24
N ALA A 92 16.91 9.70 -1.55
CA ALA A 92 16.12 10.71 -2.27
C ALA A 92 14.62 10.47 -2.10
N SER A 93 14.16 9.23 -2.26
CA SER A 93 12.73 8.90 -2.13
C SER A 93 12.25 9.08 -0.70
N THR A 94 13.07 8.73 0.30
CA THR A 94 12.73 8.95 1.71
C THR A 94 12.62 10.42 2.02
N ALA A 95 13.57 11.25 1.55
CA ALA A 95 13.53 12.69 1.74
C ALA A 95 12.30 13.30 1.07
N LEU A 96 12.00 12.90 -0.17
CA LEU A 96 10.82 13.38 -0.88
C LEU A 96 9.53 12.96 -0.18
N ALA A 97 9.46 11.72 0.31
CA ALA A 97 8.29 11.23 1.03
C ALA A 97 8.08 11.99 2.33
N LEU A 98 9.14 12.28 3.08
CA LEU A 98 9.07 13.05 4.32
C LEU A 98 8.58 14.49 4.05
N VAL A 99 9.13 15.13 3.03
CA VAL A 99 8.73 16.50 2.65
C VAL A 99 7.27 16.51 2.22
N ALA A 100 6.87 15.59 1.35
CA ALA A 100 5.49 15.50 0.88
C ALA A 100 4.51 15.25 2.02
N THR A 101 4.86 14.34 2.93
CA THR A 101 4.03 14.02 4.10
C THR A 101 3.91 15.24 5.02
N ALA A 102 5.01 15.93 5.28
CA ALA A 102 5.02 17.11 6.14
C ALA A 102 4.17 18.24 5.57
N PHE A 103 4.29 18.52 4.27
CA PHE A 103 3.47 19.54 3.62
C PHE A 103 2.00 19.17 3.59
N THR A 104 1.68 17.92 3.29
CA THR A 104 0.30 17.44 3.27
C THR A 104 -0.34 17.57 4.65
N LEU A 105 0.37 17.10 5.69
CA LEU A 105 -0.10 17.18 7.06
C LEU A 105 -0.28 18.63 7.50
N ARG A 106 0.68 19.48 7.21
CA ARG A 106 0.60 20.92 7.53
C ARG A 106 -0.60 21.59 6.87
N TYR A 107 -0.83 21.29 5.60
CA TYR A 107 -1.97 21.80 4.85
C TYR A 107 -3.29 21.36 5.45
N MET A 108 -3.41 20.09 5.77
CA MET A 108 -4.65 19.52 6.36
C MET A 108 -4.90 20.09 7.76
N LEU A 109 -3.87 20.22 8.58
CA LEU A 109 -4.00 20.81 9.91
C LEU A 109 -4.42 22.26 9.87
N ARG A 110 -3.90 23.02 8.91
CA ARG A 110 -4.30 24.41 8.70
C ARG A 110 -5.79 24.53 8.37
N ARG A 111 -6.29 23.61 7.56
CA ARG A 111 -7.71 23.60 7.19
C ARG A 111 -8.62 23.26 8.39
N GLN A 112 -8.15 22.39 9.27
CA GLN A 112 -8.92 22.01 10.45
C GLN A 112 -8.88 23.06 11.55
N GLY A 113 -7.83 23.88 11.58
CA GLY A 113 -7.66 24.95 12.56
C GLY A 113 -8.49 26.21 12.28
N GLU A 114 -9.15 26.26 11.14
CA GLU A 114 -10.07 27.31 10.75
C GLU A 114 -11.51 26.85 11.02
#